data_716ed1493dd7ced531a11da39e062c10
#
_entry.id   716ed1493dd7ced531a11da39e062c10
#
_cell.length_a   1.000
_cell.length_b   1.000
_cell.length_c   1.000
_cell.angle_alpha   90.00
_cell.angle_beta   90.00
_cell.angle_gamma   90.00
#
_symmetry.space_group_name_H-M   'P 1'
#
loop_
_entity.id
_entity.type
_entity.pdbx_description
1 polymer ?
#
loop_
_entity_poly.entity_id
_entity_poly.type
_entity_poly.pdbx_seq_one_letter_code
_entity_poly.pdbx_strand_id
1 'polypeptide(L)'
;MTAGYSGTPLAKKLGLKPGMRTWWDGIPSTVSEEIGETGVASLPTPEAPIDAAHIFVTDYADMVAKLAALRALLAPAGFIWVSWPKRASKVPTDITEDRIRDAILPTTDLVDVKVCAVDSVWSGLKLMIRRSAR
;
A
#
# COMPACT_ATOMS: atom_id res chain seq x y z
N MET A 1 1.18 14.11 17.41
CA MET A 1 0.24 14.53 16.37
C MET A 1 0.60 13.87 15.05
N THR A 2 -0.37 13.34 14.36
CA THR A 2 -0.14 12.66 13.09
C THR A 2 -0.09 13.65 11.93
N ALA A 3 0.65 13.30 10.88
CA ALA A 3 0.79 14.15 9.70
C ALA A 3 -0.50 14.29 8.87
N GLY A 4 -1.45 13.43 9.07
CA GLY A 4 -2.66 13.39 8.24
C GLY A 4 -3.73 14.40 8.64
N TYR A 5 -3.76 14.85 9.84
CA TYR A 5 -4.69 15.87 10.37
C TYR A 5 -6.16 15.68 10.10
N SER A 6 -6.57 14.57 9.56
CA SER A 6 -8.00 14.35 9.30
C SER A 6 -8.76 13.94 10.56
N GLY A 7 -8.06 13.75 11.67
CA GLY A 7 -8.62 13.21 12.90
C GLY A 7 -8.85 11.70 12.82
N THR A 8 -8.66 11.09 11.66
CA THR A 8 -8.82 9.65 11.49
C THR A 8 -7.50 8.94 11.76
N PRO A 9 -7.48 7.94 12.64
CA PRO A 9 -6.27 7.14 12.87
C PRO A 9 -5.73 6.52 11.59
N LEU A 10 -4.41 6.44 11.46
CA LEU A 10 -3.77 5.92 10.26
C LEU A 10 -4.23 4.49 9.94
N ALA A 11 -4.32 3.62 10.92
CA ALA A 11 -4.79 2.25 10.71
C ALA A 11 -6.17 2.21 10.05
N LYS A 12 -7.06 3.12 10.45
CA LYS A 12 -8.41 3.20 9.88
C LYS A 12 -8.37 3.75 8.45
N LYS A 13 -7.54 4.76 8.18
CA LYS A 13 -7.34 5.27 6.82
C LYS A 13 -6.86 4.18 5.88
N LEU A 14 -5.99 3.30 6.36
CA LEU A 14 -5.44 2.20 5.57
C LEU A 14 -6.40 1.02 5.45
N GLY A 15 -7.52 1.05 6.17
CA GLY A 15 -8.53 -0.01 6.10
C GLY A 15 -8.14 -1.30 6.82
N LEU A 16 -7.24 -1.20 7.78
CA LEU A 16 -6.78 -2.37 8.54
C LEU A 16 -7.83 -2.80 9.56
N LYS A 17 -8.09 -4.11 9.62
CA LYS A 17 -9.05 -4.71 10.55
C LYS A 17 -8.45 -5.94 11.21
N PRO A 18 -8.89 -6.26 12.45
CA PRO A 18 -8.40 -7.46 13.13
C PRO A 18 -8.59 -8.71 12.28
N GLY A 19 -7.58 -9.57 12.31
CA GLY A 19 -7.60 -10.85 11.61
C GLY A 19 -7.18 -10.80 10.14
N MET A 20 -7.04 -9.62 9.55
CA MET A 20 -6.56 -9.52 8.16
C MET A 20 -5.17 -10.11 8.01
N ARG A 21 -5.00 -10.99 7.04
CA ARG A 21 -3.67 -11.50 6.67
C ARG A 21 -2.94 -10.39 5.93
N THR A 22 -1.89 -9.85 6.58
CA THR A 22 -1.25 -8.60 6.16
C THR A 22 0.23 -8.81 5.89
N TRP A 23 0.69 -8.35 4.74
CA TRP A 23 2.09 -8.33 4.36
C TRP A 23 2.62 -6.90 4.34
N TRP A 24 3.75 -6.67 5.02
CA TRP A 24 4.42 -5.37 5.06
C TRP A 24 5.77 -5.50 4.36
N ASP A 25 6.11 -4.55 3.50
CA ASP A 25 7.41 -4.52 2.83
C ASP A 25 8.02 -3.13 2.96
N GLY A 26 9.14 -3.06 3.68
CA GLY A 26 9.89 -1.82 3.86
C GLY A 26 9.21 -0.77 4.73
N ILE A 27 8.29 -1.18 5.61
CA ILE A 27 7.59 -0.22 6.46
C ILE A 27 8.57 0.50 7.39
N PRO A 28 8.59 1.84 7.37
CA PRO A 28 9.40 2.61 8.32
C PRO A 28 8.88 2.42 9.74
N SER A 29 9.80 2.42 10.72
CA SER A 29 9.42 2.25 12.12
C SER A 29 8.46 3.34 12.62
N THR A 30 8.64 4.57 12.12
CA THR A 30 7.75 5.69 12.47
C THR A 30 6.31 5.45 12.00
N VAL A 31 6.15 4.86 10.82
CA VAL A 31 4.83 4.52 10.29
C VAL A 31 4.23 3.36 11.07
N SER A 32 5.03 2.33 11.37
CA SER A 32 4.60 1.20 12.18
C SER A 32 4.09 1.63 13.55
N GLU A 33 4.82 2.55 14.18
CA GLU A 33 4.42 3.11 15.49
C GLU A 33 3.11 3.89 15.39
N GLU A 34 2.94 4.68 14.35
CA GLU A 34 1.72 5.47 14.16
C GLU A 34 0.50 4.56 13.90
N ILE A 35 0.68 3.48 13.15
CA ILE A 35 -0.38 2.50 12.91
C ILE A 35 -0.81 1.83 14.24
N GLY A 36 0.17 1.46 15.06
CA GLY A 36 -0.07 0.85 16.36
C GLY A 36 -0.68 -0.55 16.28
N GLU A 37 -1.37 -0.94 17.34
CA GLU A 37 -2.01 -2.25 17.43
C GLU A 37 -3.30 -2.29 16.64
N THR A 38 -3.41 -3.23 15.73
CA THR A 38 -4.57 -3.35 14.83
C THR A 38 -5.26 -4.70 14.90
N GLY A 39 -4.56 -5.70 15.48
CA GLY A 39 -5.06 -7.07 15.49
C GLY A 39 -4.91 -7.81 14.18
N VAL A 40 -4.23 -7.22 13.19
CA VAL A 40 -3.97 -7.92 11.92
C VAL A 40 -3.03 -9.11 12.13
N ALA A 41 -3.16 -10.11 11.28
CA ALA A 41 -2.25 -11.25 11.26
C ALA A 41 -1.10 -10.94 10.31
N SER A 42 0.02 -10.42 10.86
CA SER A 42 1.20 -10.09 10.05
C SER A 42 1.89 -11.35 9.58
N LEU A 43 2.10 -11.43 8.27
CA LEU A 43 2.74 -12.59 7.66
C LEU A 43 4.27 -12.44 7.67
N PRO A 44 5.02 -13.47 8.04
CA PRO A 44 6.49 -13.42 8.01
C PRO A 44 7.04 -13.43 6.57
N THR A 45 6.30 -13.99 5.64
CA THR A 45 6.60 -13.99 4.21
C THR A 45 5.31 -13.77 3.46
N PRO A 46 5.35 -13.24 2.21
CA PRO A 46 4.12 -13.06 1.44
C PRO A 46 3.55 -14.42 1.04
N GLU A 47 2.34 -14.70 1.51
CA GLU A 47 1.70 -16.00 1.32
C GLU A 47 0.20 -15.83 1.12
N ALA A 48 -0.34 -16.49 0.11
CA ALA A 48 -1.75 -16.41 -0.21
C ALA A 48 -2.63 -17.10 0.85
N PRO A 49 -3.83 -16.60 1.11
CA PRO A 49 -4.37 -15.35 0.57
C PRO A 49 -3.88 -14.14 1.38
N ILE A 50 -3.62 -13.03 0.70
CA ILE A 50 -3.29 -11.77 1.36
C ILE A 50 -4.52 -10.87 1.32
N ASP A 51 -4.93 -10.39 2.49
CA ASP A 51 -6.05 -9.45 2.61
C ASP A 51 -5.59 -8.01 2.45
N ALA A 52 -4.40 -7.70 2.97
CA ALA A 52 -3.82 -6.36 2.88
C ALA A 52 -2.31 -6.47 2.70
N ALA A 53 -1.79 -5.76 1.71
CA ALA A 53 -0.35 -5.61 1.53
C ALA A 53 -0.01 -4.13 1.51
N HIS A 54 1.14 -3.76 2.04
CA HIS A 54 1.62 -2.39 2.02
C HIS A 54 3.10 -2.40 1.69
N ILE A 55 3.47 -1.84 0.55
CA ILE A 55 4.86 -1.74 0.10
C ILE A 55 5.31 -0.29 0.12
N PHE A 56 6.53 -0.06 0.61
CA PHE A 56 7.17 1.25 0.64
C PHE A 56 8.31 1.20 -0.36
N VAL A 57 8.19 1.95 -1.45
CA VAL A 57 9.08 1.83 -2.61
C VAL A 57 9.57 3.20 -3.07
N THR A 58 10.77 3.22 -3.64
CA THR A 58 11.34 4.42 -4.24
C THR A 58 11.73 4.20 -5.70
N ASP A 59 11.80 2.94 -6.15
CA ASP A 59 12.22 2.56 -7.48
C ASP A 59 11.05 1.96 -8.26
N TYR A 60 10.80 2.50 -9.44
CA TYR A 60 9.67 2.10 -10.29
C TYR A 60 9.73 0.61 -10.70
N ALA A 61 10.89 0.15 -11.15
CA ALA A 61 11.04 -1.24 -11.59
C ALA A 61 10.81 -2.22 -10.42
N ASP A 62 11.33 -1.88 -9.24
CA ASP A 62 11.10 -2.66 -8.02
C ASP A 62 9.61 -2.70 -7.67
N MET A 63 8.94 -1.57 -7.76
CA MET A 63 7.50 -1.47 -7.53
C MET A 63 6.72 -2.41 -8.47
N VAL A 64 7.02 -2.35 -9.76
CA VAL A 64 6.33 -3.17 -10.77
C VAL A 64 6.50 -4.66 -10.47
N ALA A 65 7.72 -5.08 -10.14
CA ALA A 65 8.01 -6.49 -9.81
C ALA A 65 7.24 -6.94 -8.55
N LYS A 66 7.21 -6.10 -7.53
CA LYS A 66 6.48 -6.40 -6.28
C LYS A 66 4.97 -6.47 -6.50
N LEU A 67 4.42 -5.56 -7.30
CA LEU A 67 3.00 -5.59 -7.61
C LEU A 67 2.60 -6.86 -8.35
N ALA A 68 3.39 -7.30 -9.32
CA ALA A 68 3.14 -8.54 -10.05
C ALA A 68 3.12 -9.75 -9.10
N ALA A 69 4.10 -9.84 -8.21
CA ALA A 69 4.19 -10.93 -7.25
C ALA A 69 3.01 -10.92 -6.27
N LEU A 70 2.66 -9.76 -5.73
CA LEU A 70 1.59 -9.63 -4.76
C LEU A 70 0.21 -9.87 -5.37
N ARG A 71 0.01 -9.44 -6.62
CA ARG A 71 -1.26 -9.68 -7.30
C ARG A 71 -1.63 -11.16 -7.33
N ALA A 72 -0.66 -12.03 -7.55
CA ALA A 72 -0.88 -13.47 -7.58
C ALA A 72 -1.32 -14.05 -6.24
N LEU A 73 -1.02 -13.36 -5.14
CA LEU A 73 -1.31 -13.81 -3.78
C LEU A 73 -2.53 -13.14 -3.16
N LEU A 74 -3.06 -12.12 -3.82
CA LEU A 74 -4.09 -11.26 -3.26
C LEU A 74 -5.45 -11.96 -3.23
N ALA A 75 -6.13 -11.88 -2.08
CA ALA A 75 -7.51 -12.32 -1.97
C ALA A 75 -8.40 -11.47 -2.89
N PRO A 76 -9.54 -11.99 -3.39
CA PRO A 76 -10.37 -11.22 -4.32
C PRO A 76 -10.80 -9.85 -3.83
N ALA A 77 -11.09 -9.70 -2.54
CA ALA A 77 -11.44 -8.41 -1.94
C ALA A 77 -10.26 -7.76 -1.24
N GLY A 78 -9.05 -8.30 -1.41
CA GLY A 78 -7.83 -7.76 -0.81
C GLY A 78 -7.39 -6.47 -1.47
N PHE A 79 -6.43 -5.80 -0.84
CA PHE A 79 -5.90 -4.54 -1.39
C PHE A 79 -4.39 -4.45 -1.18
N ILE A 80 -3.77 -3.60 -2.01
CA ILE A 80 -2.35 -3.28 -1.90
C ILE A 80 -2.24 -1.77 -1.76
N TRP A 81 -1.56 -1.31 -0.71
CA TRP A 81 -1.13 0.06 -0.60
C TRP A 81 0.28 0.18 -1.16
N VAL A 82 0.44 1.06 -2.14
CA VAL A 82 1.76 1.45 -2.65
C VAL A 82 2.07 2.80 -2.06
N SER A 83 3.14 2.88 -1.26
CA SER A 83 3.60 4.15 -0.70
C SER A 83 4.94 4.55 -1.32
N TRP A 84 5.03 5.81 -1.71
CA TRP A 84 6.24 6.39 -2.29
C TRP A 84 6.51 7.74 -1.66
N PRO A 85 7.78 8.23 -1.71
CA PRO A 85 8.10 9.53 -1.13
C PRO A 85 7.41 10.67 -1.87
N LYS A 86 6.81 11.59 -1.14
CA LYS A 86 6.27 12.84 -1.70
C LYS A 86 7.41 13.65 -2.29
N ARG A 87 7.12 14.40 -3.36
CA ARG A 87 8.10 15.31 -3.94
C ARG A 87 8.65 16.28 -2.89
N ALA A 88 7.80 16.81 -2.03
CA ALA A 88 8.19 17.75 -0.99
C ALA A 88 9.16 17.17 0.04
N SER A 89 9.23 15.84 0.19
CA SER A 89 10.17 15.18 1.09
C SER A 89 11.61 15.25 0.60
N LYS A 90 11.79 15.48 -0.71
CA LYS A 90 13.09 15.49 -1.40
C LYS A 90 13.83 14.15 -1.36
N VAL A 91 13.18 13.07 -0.93
CA VAL A 91 13.73 11.73 -1.05
C VAL A 91 13.70 11.34 -2.53
N PRO A 92 14.84 10.91 -3.12
CA PRO A 92 14.88 10.55 -4.54
C PRO A 92 13.96 9.38 -4.85
N THR A 93 13.15 9.55 -5.91
CA THR A 93 12.28 8.49 -6.42
C THR A 93 11.90 8.79 -7.85
N ASP A 94 11.69 7.75 -8.65
CA ASP A 94 11.12 7.87 -9.99
C ASP A 94 9.64 7.47 -10.02
N ILE A 95 9.01 7.33 -8.85
CA ILE A 95 7.61 6.95 -8.72
C ILE A 95 6.76 8.20 -8.53
N THR A 96 5.65 8.27 -9.26
CA THR A 96 4.60 9.26 -9.08
C THR A 96 3.25 8.55 -9.12
N GLU A 97 2.22 9.21 -8.65
CA GLU A 97 0.86 8.67 -8.70
C GLU A 97 0.46 8.29 -10.13
N ASP A 98 0.76 9.14 -11.10
CA ASP A 98 0.44 8.87 -12.52
C ASP A 98 1.23 7.68 -13.06
N ARG A 99 2.49 7.54 -12.70
CA ARG A 99 3.29 6.39 -13.12
C ARG A 99 2.77 5.07 -12.55
N ILE A 100 2.24 5.11 -11.32
CA ILE A 100 1.61 3.91 -10.74
C ILE A 100 0.38 3.53 -11.57
N ARG A 101 -0.48 4.50 -11.89
CA ARG A 101 -1.65 4.25 -12.73
C ARG A 101 -1.26 3.71 -14.09
N ASP A 102 -0.24 4.28 -14.71
CA ASP A 102 0.26 3.83 -16.02
C ASP A 102 0.79 2.40 -15.96
N ALA A 103 1.33 1.99 -14.82
CA ALA A 103 1.85 0.64 -14.65
C ALA A 103 0.75 -0.41 -14.49
N ILE A 104 -0.40 -0.04 -13.92
CA ILE A 104 -1.42 -1.02 -13.55
C ILE A 104 -2.62 -1.05 -14.49
N LEU A 105 -3.12 0.12 -14.93
CA LEU A 105 -4.40 0.19 -15.64
C LEU A 105 -4.40 -0.48 -17.00
N PRO A 106 -3.37 -0.32 -17.86
CA PRO A 106 -3.42 -0.92 -19.19
C PRO A 106 -3.05 -2.41 -19.23
N THR A 107 -2.29 -2.91 -18.25
CA THR A 107 -1.69 -4.25 -18.35
C THR A 107 -2.10 -5.22 -17.25
N THR A 108 -2.82 -4.76 -16.23
CA THR A 108 -3.25 -5.60 -15.11
C THR A 108 -4.73 -5.42 -14.84
N ASP A 109 -5.27 -6.24 -13.96
CA ASP A 109 -6.64 -6.09 -13.46
C ASP A 109 -6.71 -5.30 -12.14
N LEU A 110 -5.62 -4.65 -11.75
CA LEU A 110 -5.60 -3.75 -10.60
C LEU A 110 -6.12 -2.38 -11.00
N VAL A 111 -6.85 -1.76 -10.10
CA VAL A 111 -7.35 -0.38 -10.25
C VAL A 111 -7.03 0.40 -8.99
N ASP A 112 -6.82 1.70 -9.14
CA ASP A 112 -6.62 2.61 -8.02
C ASP A 112 -7.96 2.98 -7.40
N VAL A 113 -8.00 2.99 -6.08
CA VAL A 113 -9.25 3.16 -5.32
C VAL A 113 -9.23 4.42 -4.47
N LYS A 114 -8.08 4.73 -3.85
CA LYS A 114 -8.01 5.79 -2.86
C LYS A 114 -6.58 6.27 -2.68
N VAL A 115 -6.42 7.58 -2.45
CA VAL A 115 -5.14 8.19 -2.10
C VAL A 115 -5.15 8.50 -0.60
N CYS A 116 -4.00 8.35 0.05
CA CYS A 116 -3.84 8.65 1.46
C CYS A 116 -2.47 9.31 1.70
N ALA A 117 -2.45 10.36 2.51
CA ALA A 117 -1.21 10.85 3.08
C ALA A 117 -0.86 9.94 4.24
N VAL A 118 0.19 9.15 4.10
CA VAL A 118 0.61 8.21 5.15
C VAL A 118 1.30 8.97 6.29
N ASP A 119 2.28 9.80 5.93
CA ASP A 119 2.93 10.71 6.88
C ASP A 119 3.54 11.88 6.14
N SER A 120 4.47 12.60 6.77
CA SER A 120 5.11 13.77 6.15
C SER A 120 6.00 13.42 4.95
N VAL A 121 6.45 12.17 4.85
CA VAL A 121 7.32 11.70 3.76
C VAL A 121 6.53 10.91 2.72
N TRP A 122 5.66 10.01 3.14
CA TRP A 122 5.06 8.99 2.29
C TRP A 122 3.63 9.33 1.87
N SER A 123 3.37 9.21 0.58
CA SER A 123 2.01 9.17 0.02
C SER A 123 1.65 7.73 -0.29
N GLY A 124 0.38 7.38 -0.21
CA GLY A 124 -0.09 6.04 -0.51
C GLY A 124 -1.21 6.03 -1.53
N LEU A 125 -1.22 5.03 -2.39
CA LEU A 125 -2.28 4.76 -3.36
C LEU A 125 -2.78 3.33 -3.13
N LYS A 126 -4.06 3.18 -2.87
CA LYS A 126 -4.70 1.89 -2.63
C LYS A 126 -5.12 1.26 -3.94
N LEU A 127 -4.71 0.02 -4.16
CA LEU A 127 -5.04 -0.75 -5.35
C LEU A 127 -5.88 -1.95 -4.97
N MET A 128 -6.86 -2.27 -5.81
CA MET A 128 -7.68 -3.47 -5.67
C MET A 128 -7.86 -4.12 -7.03
N ILE A 129 -8.22 -5.41 -7.02
CA ILE A 129 -8.60 -6.09 -8.24
C ILE A 129 -9.93 -5.48 -8.71
N ARG A 130 -10.05 -5.13 -9.99
CA ARG A 130 -11.30 -4.57 -10.51
C ARG A 130 -12.44 -5.58 -10.29
N ARG A 131 -13.64 -5.07 -10.02
CA ARG A 131 -14.78 -5.92 -9.64
C ARG A 131 -15.06 -7.05 -10.63
N SER A 132 -14.97 -6.78 -11.91
CA SER A 132 -15.22 -7.78 -12.95
C SER A 132 -14.21 -8.94 -12.97
N ALA A 133 -13.08 -8.77 -12.28
CA ALA A 133 -12.02 -9.78 -12.23
C ALA A 133 -11.89 -10.48 -10.87
N ARG A 134 -12.76 -10.13 -9.95
CA ARG A 134 -12.75 -10.74 -8.60
C ARG A 134 -13.41 -12.11 -8.55
#